data_bc67ec4692c74ed7c04b11440d77e615
#
_entry.id   bc67ec4692c74ed7c04b11440d77e615
#
_cell.length_a   1.000
_cell.length_b   1.000
_cell.length_c   1.000
_cell.angle_alpha   90.00
_cell.angle_beta   90.00
_cell.angle_gamma   90.00
#
_symmetry.space_group_name_H-M   'P 1'
#
loop_
_entity.id
_entity.type
_entity.pdbx_description
1 polymer ?
#
loop_
_entity_poly.entity_id
_entity_poly.type
_entity_poly.pdbx_seq_one_letter_code
_entity_poly.pdbx_strand_id
1 'polypeptide(L)' 'MEAQQERAMIEAALADSHGRIAGPAGAAAKLRLPRQTLESKIARLGINKHHFKSGDRRR' A
#
# COMPACT_ATOMS: atom_id res chain seq x y z
N MET A 1 -10.64 15.74 -1.42
CA MET A 1 -9.35 16.23 -1.76
C MET A 1 -8.48 15.14 -2.32
N GLU A 2 -7.50 15.55 -3.06
CA GLU A 2 -6.65 14.60 -3.75
C GLU A 2 -5.90 13.69 -2.80
N ALA A 3 -5.45 14.24 -1.69
CA ALA A 3 -4.68 13.45 -0.74
C ALA A 3 -5.54 12.32 -0.15
N GLN A 4 -6.80 12.59 0.09
CA GLN A 4 -7.68 11.57 0.61
C GLN A 4 -7.98 10.49 -0.42
N GLN A 5 -8.15 10.89 -1.65
CA GLN A 5 -8.38 9.92 -2.72
C GLN A 5 -7.15 9.06 -2.93
N GLU A 6 -6.00 9.68 -2.93
CA GLU A 6 -4.76 8.95 -3.09
C GLU A 6 -4.58 7.95 -1.96
N ARG A 7 -4.85 8.40 -0.75
CA ARG A 7 -4.73 7.53 0.41
C ARG A 7 -5.70 6.35 0.32
N ALA A 8 -6.94 6.62 -0.07
CA ALA A 8 -7.92 5.56 -0.19
C ALA A 8 -7.51 4.54 -1.23
N MET A 9 -7.00 5.00 -2.35
CA MET A 9 -6.55 4.09 -3.40
C MET A 9 -5.39 3.23 -2.94
N ILE A 10 -4.44 3.83 -2.25
CA ILE A 10 -3.28 3.09 -1.76
C ILE A 10 -3.72 2.09 -0.68
N GLU A 11 -4.59 2.52 0.21
CA GLU A 11 -5.06 1.62 1.26
C GLU A 11 -5.83 0.45 0.66
N ALA A 12 -6.64 0.71 -0.34
CA ALA A 12 -7.38 -0.36 -0.99
C ALA A 12 -6.44 -1.34 -1.67
N ALA A 13 -5.41 -0.84 -2.34
CA ALA A 13 -4.44 -1.69 -2.99
C ALA A 13 -3.64 -2.51 -1.98
N LEU A 14 -3.29 -1.88 -0.85
CA LEU A 14 -2.57 -2.59 0.20
C LEU A 14 -3.43 -3.68 0.82
N ALA A 15 -4.69 -3.40 1.05
CA ALA A 15 -5.60 -4.41 1.60
C ALA A 15 -5.72 -5.58 0.63
N ASP A 16 -5.85 -5.28 -0.64
CA ASP A 16 -6.00 -6.31 -1.65
C ASP A 16 -4.74 -7.15 -1.82
N SER A 17 -3.57 -6.55 -1.60
CA SER A 17 -2.30 -7.26 -1.73
C SER A 17 -1.77 -7.76 -0.39
N HIS A 18 -2.53 -7.63 0.67
CA HIS A 18 -2.13 -8.04 2.02
C HIS A 18 -0.85 -7.35 2.47
N GLY A 19 -0.73 -6.07 2.14
CA GLY A 19 0.41 -5.28 2.55
C GLY A 19 1.64 -5.44 1.67
N ARG A 20 1.53 -6.23 0.61
CA ARG A 20 2.65 -6.43 -0.30
C ARG A 20 2.78 -5.24 -1.23
N ILE A 21 3.99 -4.75 -1.40
CA ILE A 21 4.22 -3.59 -2.26
C ILE A 21 4.84 -4.00 -3.58
N ALA A 22 5.85 -4.86 -3.53
CA ALA A 22 6.58 -5.25 -4.72
C ALA A 22 5.98 -6.50 -5.35
N GLY A 23 6.38 -6.77 -6.56
CA GLY A 23 5.98 -7.99 -7.25
C GLY A 23 4.71 -7.81 -8.05
N PRO A 24 4.36 -8.80 -8.88
CA PRO A 24 3.20 -8.68 -9.75
C PRO A 24 1.87 -8.61 -9.01
N ALA A 25 1.82 -9.12 -7.79
CA ALA A 25 0.61 -9.06 -6.99
C ALA A 25 0.66 -7.96 -5.94
N GLY A 26 1.68 -7.10 -5.97
CA GLY A 26 1.82 -6.07 -4.98
C GLY A 26 1.00 -4.83 -5.29
N ALA A 27 0.91 -3.95 -4.30
CA ALA A 27 0.12 -2.73 -4.45
C ALA A 27 0.68 -1.82 -5.53
N ALA A 28 2.00 -1.80 -5.69
CA ALA A 28 2.60 -0.95 -6.72
C ALA A 28 2.14 -1.38 -8.11
N ALA A 29 2.07 -2.69 -8.35
CA ALA A 29 1.59 -3.18 -9.63
C ALA A 29 0.12 -2.85 -9.83
N LYS A 30 -0.67 -2.96 -8.78
CA LYS A 30 -2.09 -2.65 -8.87
C LYS A 30 -2.33 -1.18 -9.17
N LEU A 31 -1.48 -0.33 -8.65
CA LEU A 31 -1.60 1.12 -8.86
C LEU A 31 -0.79 1.61 -10.04
N ARG A 32 -0.03 0.72 -10.65
CA ARG A 32 0.84 1.06 -11.80
C ARG A 32 1.85 2.14 -11.42
N LEU A 33 2.41 2.01 -10.23
CA LEU A 33 3.42 2.93 -9.75
C LEU A 33 4.72 2.17 -9.50
N PRO A 34 5.87 2.83 -9.68
CA PRO A 34 7.11 2.22 -9.23
C PRO A 34 7.06 1.98 -7.74
N ARG A 35 7.69 0.90 -7.30
CA ARG A 35 7.68 0.57 -5.88
C ARG A 35 8.21 1.72 -5.04
N GLN A 36 9.27 2.35 -5.50
CA GLN A 36 9.88 3.43 -4.76
C GLN A 36 8.91 4.61 -4.60
N THR A 37 8.20 4.93 -5.67
CA THR A 37 7.22 6.00 -5.63
C THR A 37 6.10 5.68 -4.65
N LEU A 38 5.63 4.44 -4.68
CA LEU A 38 4.56 4.05 -3.78
C LEU A 38 5.02 4.11 -2.33
N GLU A 39 6.23 3.65 -2.05
CA GLU A 39 6.74 3.70 -0.69
C GLU A 39 6.88 5.13 -0.19
N SER A 40 7.30 6.04 -1.06
CA SER A 40 7.37 7.45 -0.70
C SER A 40 6.01 8.01 -0.36
N LYS A 41 5.00 7.65 -1.15
CA LYS A 41 3.65 8.11 -0.88
C LYS A 41 3.11 7.55 0.42
N ILE A 42 3.38 6.29 0.68
CA ILE A 42 2.94 5.65 1.92
C ILE A 42 3.55 6.38 3.12
N ALA A 43 4.83 6.69 3.05
CA ALA A 43 5.49 7.38 4.15
C ALA A 43 4.92 8.79 4.32
N ARG A 44 4.69 9.49 3.22
CA ARG A 44 4.21 10.86 3.28
C ARG A 44 2.78 10.92 3.82
N LEU A 45 1.96 9.95 3.45
CA LEU A 45 0.57 9.93 3.89
C LEU A 45 0.39 9.31 5.27
N GLY A 46 1.44 8.76 5.83
CA GLY A 46 1.37 8.13 7.15
C GLY A 46 0.61 6.83 7.16
N ILE A 47 0.58 6.15 6.04
CA ILE A 47 -0.13 4.88 5.95
C ILE A 47 0.74 3.78 6.54
N ASN A 48 0.14 2.96 7.37
CA ASN A 48 0.85 1.84 7.99
C ASN A 48 0.64 0.59 7.14
N LYS A 49 1.61 0.28 6.30
CA LYS A 49 1.49 -0.86 5.40
C LYS A 49 1.43 -2.18 6.14
N HIS A 50 1.97 -2.23 7.34
CA HIS A 50 1.94 -3.46 8.12
C HIS A 50 0.56 -3.80 8.64
N HIS A 51 -0.30 -2.81 8.69
CA HIS A 51 -1.67 -3.01 9.14
C HIS A 51 -2.43 -3.96 8.21
N PHE A 52 -2.02 -4.03 6.96
CA PHE A 52 -2.72 -4.83 5.96
C PHE A 52 -2.14 -6.22 5.78
N LYS A 53 -1.06 -6.52 6.45
CA LYS A 53 -0.45 -7.83 6.32
C LYS A 53 -1.29 -8.89 6.99
N SER A 54 -1.73 -9.84 6.22
CA SER A 54 -2.49 -10.94 6.76
C SER A 54 -1.55 -11.98 7.35
N GLY A 55 -1.91 -12.61 8.40
CA GLY A 55 -1.10 -13.63 9.03
C GLY A 55 0.03 -13.08 9.85
N ASP A 56 0.05 -11.82 10.05
CA ASP A 56 1.08 -11.18 10.85
C ASP A 56 0.56 -11.02 12.25
N ARG A 57 0.64 -11.91 12.98
CA ARG A 57 0.12 -11.82 14.27
C ARG A 57 0.87 -12.38 15.29
N ARG A 58 0.92 -12.15 15.29
CA ARG A 58 1.60 -12.59 16.05
C ARG A 58 1.82 -12.79 16.90
N ARG A 59 1.66 -12.93 17.10
CA ARG A 59 1.84 -13.24 17.77
C ARG A 59 2.14 -13.31 18.29
#